data_a45188557740448f25a15ffae3a681ad
#
_entry.id   a45188557740448f25a15ffae3a681ad
#
_cell.length_a   1.000
_cell.length_b   1.000
_cell.length_c   1.000
_cell.angle_alpha   90.00
_cell.angle_beta   90.00
_cell.angle_gamma   90.00
#
_symmetry.space_group_name_H-M   'P 1'
#
loop_
_entity.id
_entity.type
_entity.pdbx_description
1 polymer ?
#
loop_
_entity_poly.entity_id
_entity_poly.type
_entity_poly.pdbx_seq_one_letter_code
_entity_poly.pdbx_strand_id
1 'polypeptide(L)'
;MPSSSPARETDAIPTGRRLSAETRERQIVEGAIAFFAEAGLDGHTRELARRLGITQPLLFRYFPTKSALIERIYEEVYLKRWDRGWEATVRDAALPCLERFRRFEIDYQRRIDDYAWLRIFVSAGLKGFDLPNRYLGMVRERIFAPLLEGMRAESHLPSAQEQPLSADEFELLFGIHGALVYVGLRSRVYGIEGATDRDAVRAAMLDAALPGLLATHRRVVTGARAGRD
;
A
#
# COMPACT_ATOMS: atom_id res chain seq x y z
N MET A 1 1.55 -9.56 -80.05
CA MET A 1 1.64 -8.71 -78.87
C MET A 1 0.98 -9.47 -77.73
N PRO A 2 1.73 -10.11 -76.79
CA PRO A 2 1.15 -10.72 -75.58
C PRO A 2 1.10 -9.70 -74.44
N SER A 3 -0.06 -9.57 -73.84
CA SER A 3 -0.40 -8.75 -72.67
C SER A 3 0.18 -9.39 -71.42
N SER A 4 1.05 -8.64 -70.73
CA SER A 4 1.58 -9.01 -69.42
C SER A 4 0.62 -8.63 -68.34
N SER A 5 0.11 -9.62 -67.60
CA SER A 5 -0.68 -9.42 -66.39
C SER A 5 0.28 -9.22 -65.19
N PRO A 6 0.09 -8.24 -64.32
CA PRO A 6 0.92 -8.09 -63.14
C PRO A 6 0.54 -9.12 -62.05
N ALA A 7 1.53 -9.75 -61.47
CA ALA A 7 1.39 -10.63 -60.32
C ALA A 7 0.89 -9.86 -59.12
N ARG A 8 -0.14 -10.39 -58.44
CA ARG A 8 -0.64 -9.89 -57.16
C ARG A 8 0.41 -10.25 -56.08
N GLU A 9 1.05 -9.24 -55.53
CA GLU A 9 1.77 -9.33 -54.29
C GLU A 9 0.74 -9.64 -53.18
N THR A 10 0.85 -10.81 -52.60
CA THR A 10 0.14 -11.18 -51.38
C THR A 10 0.85 -10.51 -50.24
N ASP A 11 0.26 -9.38 -49.75
CA ASP A 11 0.62 -8.78 -48.48
C ASP A 11 0.47 -9.83 -47.36
N ALA A 12 1.63 -10.33 -46.91
CA ALA A 12 1.69 -11.17 -45.72
C ALA A 12 1.31 -10.35 -44.50
N ILE A 13 0.14 -10.68 -43.88
CA ILE A 13 -0.28 -10.15 -42.60
C ILE A 13 0.86 -10.35 -41.58
N PRO A 14 1.37 -9.31 -40.94
CA PRO A 14 2.46 -9.47 -39.99
C PRO A 14 1.97 -10.34 -38.82
N THR A 15 2.51 -11.56 -38.74
CA THR A 15 2.32 -12.47 -37.62
C THR A 15 2.80 -11.78 -36.36
N GLY A 16 1.85 -11.47 -35.44
CA GLY A 16 2.09 -10.74 -34.20
C GLY A 16 3.29 -11.29 -33.46
N ARG A 17 4.28 -10.42 -33.23
CA ARG A 17 5.54 -10.70 -32.54
C ARG A 17 5.24 -11.42 -31.23
N ARG A 18 5.66 -12.69 -31.13
CA ARG A 18 5.46 -13.52 -29.95
C ARG A 18 6.13 -12.82 -28.76
N LEU A 19 5.33 -12.31 -27.83
CA LEU A 19 5.84 -11.62 -26.63
C LEU A 19 6.73 -12.56 -25.83
N SER A 20 7.81 -12.02 -25.21
CA SER A 20 8.61 -12.81 -24.28
C SER A 20 7.75 -13.30 -23.10
N ALA A 21 8.16 -14.39 -22.45
CA ALA A 21 7.45 -14.92 -21.29
C ALA A 21 7.35 -13.87 -20.17
N GLU A 22 8.41 -13.14 -19.92
CA GLU A 22 8.48 -12.06 -18.94
C GLU A 22 7.52 -10.89 -19.27
N THR A 23 7.50 -10.47 -20.55
CA THR A 23 6.57 -9.41 -20.98
C THR A 23 5.11 -9.85 -20.81
N ARG A 24 4.82 -11.10 -21.10
CA ARG A 24 3.48 -11.67 -20.94
C ARG A 24 3.09 -11.77 -19.46
N GLU A 25 3.99 -12.23 -18.61
CA GLU A 25 3.78 -12.27 -17.15
C GLU A 25 3.46 -10.89 -16.61
N ARG A 26 4.26 -9.87 -16.96
CA ARG A 26 4.02 -8.49 -16.55
C ARG A 26 2.64 -7.99 -16.99
N GLN A 27 2.23 -8.23 -18.24
CA GLN A 27 0.89 -7.86 -18.72
C GLN A 27 -0.24 -8.54 -17.92
N ILE A 28 -0.04 -9.81 -17.56
CA ILE A 28 -1.02 -10.54 -16.72
C ILE A 28 -1.12 -9.89 -15.35
N VAL A 29 0.02 -9.57 -14.72
CA VAL A 29 0.05 -8.94 -13.39
C VAL A 29 -0.60 -7.56 -13.41
N GLU A 30 -0.24 -6.70 -14.37
CA GLU A 30 -0.84 -5.37 -14.54
C GLU A 30 -2.35 -5.43 -14.72
N GLY A 31 -2.83 -6.31 -15.61
CA GLY A 31 -4.26 -6.48 -15.82
C GLY A 31 -4.98 -7.15 -14.65
N ALA A 32 -4.30 -8.02 -13.89
CA ALA A 32 -4.86 -8.61 -12.68
C ALA A 32 -4.99 -7.57 -11.54
N ILE A 33 -4.03 -6.66 -11.40
CA ILE A 33 -4.11 -5.53 -10.47
C ILE A 33 -5.34 -4.67 -10.78
N ALA A 34 -5.52 -4.26 -12.03
CA ALA A 34 -6.68 -3.48 -12.45
C ALA A 34 -8.00 -4.24 -12.19
N PHE A 35 -8.05 -5.53 -12.56
CA PHE A 35 -9.23 -6.36 -12.36
C PHE A 35 -9.61 -6.51 -10.88
N PHE A 36 -8.66 -6.86 -10.02
CA PHE A 36 -8.94 -7.06 -8.60
C PHE A 36 -9.18 -5.75 -7.84
N ALA A 37 -8.64 -4.63 -8.32
CA ALA A 37 -9.01 -3.31 -7.79
C ALA A 37 -10.50 -2.99 -8.03
N GLU A 38 -11.09 -3.45 -9.15
CA GLU A 38 -12.50 -3.26 -9.46
C GLU A 38 -13.39 -4.32 -8.83
N ALA A 39 -13.09 -5.60 -9.07
CA ALA A 39 -13.92 -6.75 -8.71
C ALA A 39 -13.71 -7.26 -7.28
N GLY A 40 -12.63 -6.84 -6.61
CA GLY A 40 -12.17 -7.43 -5.36
C GLY A 40 -11.39 -8.73 -5.55
N LEU A 41 -10.69 -9.17 -4.51
CA LEU A 41 -9.85 -10.36 -4.56
C LEU A 41 -10.61 -11.69 -4.69
N ASP A 42 -11.92 -11.71 -4.54
CA ASP A 42 -12.78 -12.88 -4.83
C ASP A 42 -13.16 -13.00 -6.31
N GLY A 43 -12.87 -12.00 -7.14
CA GLY A 43 -13.08 -12.04 -8.58
C GLY A 43 -12.60 -13.33 -9.24
N HIS A 44 -13.37 -13.83 -10.22
CA HIS A 44 -13.09 -15.12 -10.84
C HIS A 44 -11.97 -15.04 -11.88
N THR A 45 -11.00 -15.94 -11.79
CA THR A 45 -9.87 -16.01 -12.74
C THR A 45 -10.31 -16.26 -14.19
N ARG A 46 -11.47 -16.86 -14.42
CA ARG A 46 -12.05 -17.02 -15.74
C ARG A 46 -12.42 -15.65 -16.36
N GLU A 47 -13.01 -14.77 -15.57
CA GLU A 47 -13.34 -13.40 -16.00
C GLU A 47 -12.07 -12.58 -16.21
N LEU A 48 -11.09 -12.70 -15.34
CA LEU A 48 -9.79 -12.09 -15.53
C LEU A 48 -9.16 -12.51 -16.87
N ALA A 49 -9.10 -13.83 -17.16
CA ALA A 49 -8.56 -14.34 -18.40
C ALA A 49 -9.30 -13.76 -19.64
N ARG A 50 -10.63 -13.68 -19.57
CA ARG A 50 -11.46 -13.07 -20.60
C ARG A 50 -11.12 -11.59 -20.82
N ARG A 51 -10.97 -10.80 -19.75
CA ARG A 51 -10.58 -9.37 -19.85
C ARG A 51 -9.18 -9.18 -20.43
N LEU A 52 -8.27 -10.09 -20.14
CA LEU A 52 -6.89 -10.08 -20.67
C LEU A 52 -6.79 -10.59 -22.12
N GLY A 53 -7.88 -11.09 -22.71
CA GLY A 53 -7.86 -11.71 -24.06
C GLY A 53 -7.01 -12.97 -24.11
N ILE A 54 -6.88 -13.71 -23.01
CA ILE A 54 -6.14 -14.96 -22.92
C ILE A 54 -7.04 -16.12 -22.47
N THR A 55 -6.56 -17.34 -22.66
CA THR A 55 -7.25 -18.52 -22.15
C THR A 55 -6.93 -18.72 -20.65
N GLN A 56 -7.88 -19.26 -19.88
CA GLN A 56 -7.65 -19.59 -18.48
C GLN A 56 -6.49 -20.59 -18.28
N PRO A 57 -6.29 -21.65 -19.11
CA PRO A 57 -5.11 -22.49 -19.05
C PRO A 57 -3.80 -21.71 -19.26
N LEU A 58 -3.78 -20.68 -20.12
CA LEU A 58 -2.59 -19.85 -20.29
C LEU A 58 -2.30 -19.03 -19.03
N LEU A 59 -3.34 -18.47 -18.36
CA LEU A 59 -3.18 -17.79 -17.08
C LEU A 59 -2.55 -18.73 -16.03
N PHE A 60 -3.07 -19.96 -15.89
CA PHE A 60 -2.57 -20.91 -14.91
C PHE A 60 -1.17 -21.49 -15.25
N ARG A 61 -0.73 -21.37 -16.48
CA ARG A 61 0.67 -21.69 -16.84
C ARG A 61 1.66 -20.70 -16.21
N TYR A 62 1.28 -19.42 -16.05
CA TYR A 62 2.11 -18.41 -15.39
C TYR A 62 1.90 -18.42 -13.87
N PHE A 63 0.66 -18.56 -13.42
CA PHE A 63 0.28 -18.54 -12.02
C PHE A 63 -0.55 -19.78 -11.71
N PRO A 64 0.07 -20.87 -11.22
CA PRO A 64 -0.60 -22.18 -11.05
C PRO A 64 -1.85 -22.14 -10.17
N THR A 65 -1.96 -21.15 -9.27
CA THR A 65 -3.12 -20.95 -8.43
C THR A 65 -3.50 -19.46 -8.38
N LYS A 66 -4.74 -19.17 -8.00
CA LYS A 66 -5.17 -17.80 -7.72
C LYS A 66 -4.34 -17.16 -6.60
N SER A 67 -3.98 -17.94 -5.58
CA SER A 67 -3.14 -17.49 -4.47
C SER A 67 -1.75 -17.07 -4.96
N ALA A 68 -1.12 -17.82 -5.88
CA ALA A 68 0.16 -17.44 -6.48
C ALA A 68 0.08 -16.10 -7.23
N LEU A 69 -1.03 -15.86 -7.94
CA LEU A 69 -1.27 -14.57 -8.59
C LEU A 69 -1.47 -13.44 -7.57
N ILE A 70 -2.21 -13.67 -6.49
CA ILE A 70 -2.42 -12.70 -5.42
C ILE A 70 -1.10 -12.38 -4.71
N GLU A 71 -0.24 -13.37 -4.44
CA GLU A 71 1.09 -13.12 -3.87
C GLU A 71 1.95 -12.26 -4.80
N ARG A 72 1.90 -12.52 -6.11
CA ARG A 72 2.64 -11.70 -7.08
C ARG A 72 2.11 -10.26 -7.15
N ILE A 73 0.79 -10.06 -6.98
CA ILE A 73 0.18 -8.74 -6.87
C ILE A 73 0.64 -8.05 -5.57
N TYR A 74 0.71 -8.79 -4.46
CA TYR A 74 1.22 -8.27 -3.20
C TYR A 74 2.66 -7.75 -3.33
N GLU A 75 3.52 -8.50 -3.98
CA GLU A 75 4.89 -8.04 -4.27
C GLU A 75 4.91 -6.76 -5.11
N GLU A 76 4.09 -6.70 -6.16
CA GLU A 76 4.09 -5.58 -7.11
C GLU A 76 3.50 -4.30 -6.51
N VAL A 77 2.34 -4.41 -5.84
CA VAL A 77 1.56 -3.27 -5.35
C VAL A 77 2.09 -2.75 -4.02
N TYR A 78 2.58 -3.64 -3.14
CA TYR A 78 2.94 -3.28 -1.78
C TYR A 78 4.45 -3.34 -1.53
N LEU A 79 5.12 -4.47 -1.77
CA LEU A 79 6.52 -4.62 -1.40
C LEU A 79 7.45 -3.78 -2.28
N LYS A 80 7.22 -3.70 -3.58
CA LYS A 80 8.02 -2.87 -4.49
C LYS A 80 7.82 -1.37 -4.28
N ARG A 81 6.70 -0.98 -3.68
CA ARG A 81 6.44 0.42 -3.33
C ARG A 81 6.96 0.81 -1.95
N TRP A 82 7.44 -0.16 -1.17
CA TRP A 82 8.08 0.12 0.11
C TRP A 82 9.38 0.88 -0.09
N ASP A 83 9.47 2.05 0.53
CA ASP A 83 10.67 2.88 0.46
C ASP A 83 11.54 2.69 1.70
N ARG A 84 12.77 2.19 1.49
CA ARG A 84 13.74 2.07 2.59
C ARG A 84 14.15 3.42 3.19
N GLY A 85 13.94 4.52 2.47
CA GLY A 85 14.13 5.87 2.97
C GLY A 85 13.22 6.18 4.17
N TRP A 86 12.04 5.55 4.25
CA TRP A 86 11.16 5.69 5.41
C TRP A 86 11.81 5.14 6.69
N GLU A 87 12.45 3.97 6.60
CA GLU A 87 13.16 3.37 7.72
C GLU A 87 14.35 4.24 8.17
N ALA A 88 15.06 4.87 7.23
CA ALA A 88 16.13 5.80 7.55
C ALA A 88 15.57 7.08 8.21
N THR A 89 14.50 7.65 7.67
CA THR A 89 13.86 8.86 8.23
C THR A 89 13.41 8.67 9.68
N VAL A 90 12.75 7.55 9.99
CA VAL A 90 12.22 7.32 11.35
C VAL A 90 13.34 7.02 12.38
N ARG A 91 14.52 6.63 11.91
CA ARG A 91 15.71 6.38 12.76
C ARG A 91 16.68 7.56 12.83
N ASP A 92 16.44 8.65 12.08
CA ASP A 92 17.34 9.81 12.07
C ASP A 92 17.32 10.58 13.40
N ALA A 93 18.26 10.27 14.26
CA ALA A 93 18.37 10.90 15.59
C ALA A 93 18.69 12.41 15.55
N ALA A 94 19.07 12.97 14.40
CA ALA A 94 19.27 14.41 14.24
C ALA A 94 17.95 15.19 14.18
N LEU A 95 16.82 14.50 13.96
CA LEU A 95 15.50 15.10 13.90
C LEU A 95 14.68 14.78 15.14
N PRO A 96 13.85 15.72 15.65
CA PRO A 96 12.84 15.42 16.66
C PRO A 96 11.91 14.29 16.17
N CYS A 97 11.48 13.42 17.10
CA CYS A 97 10.70 12.24 16.76
C CYS A 97 9.37 12.58 16.03
N LEU A 98 8.68 13.63 16.45
CA LEU A 98 7.45 14.08 15.79
C LEU A 98 7.70 14.56 14.36
N GLU A 99 8.86 15.17 14.09
CA GLU A 99 9.23 15.58 12.72
C GLU A 99 9.55 14.34 11.86
N ARG A 100 10.19 13.29 12.42
CA ARG A 100 10.40 12.01 11.72
C ARG A 100 9.05 11.39 11.33
N PHE A 101 8.10 11.34 12.26
CA PHE A 101 6.76 10.81 12.02
C PHE A 101 6.02 11.63 10.97
N ARG A 102 6.09 12.96 11.05
CA ARG A 102 5.48 13.87 10.07
C ARG A 102 6.01 13.63 8.66
N ARG A 103 7.32 13.57 8.49
CA ARG A 103 7.96 13.32 7.18
C ARG A 103 7.59 11.97 6.62
N PHE A 104 7.63 10.94 7.46
CA PHE A 104 7.19 9.60 7.06
C PHE A 104 5.75 9.62 6.56
N GLU A 105 4.81 10.15 7.34
CA GLU A 105 3.40 10.14 6.97
C GLU A 105 3.12 10.88 5.67
N ILE A 106 3.70 12.06 5.48
CA ILE A 106 3.48 12.83 4.25
C ILE A 106 3.94 12.06 3.01
N ASP A 107 5.13 11.47 3.04
CA ASP A 107 5.65 10.74 1.88
C ASP A 107 4.91 9.40 1.69
N TYR A 108 4.67 8.68 2.78
CA TYR A 108 3.93 7.42 2.76
C TYR A 108 2.53 7.59 2.18
N GLN A 109 1.77 8.58 2.66
CA GLN A 109 0.40 8.82 2.20
C GLN A 109 0.32 9.17 0.71
N ARG A 110 1.28 9.91 0.18
CA ARG A 110 1.38 10.18 -1.26
C ARG A 110 1.54 8.90 -2.07
N ARG A 111 2.33 7.97 -1.57
CA ARG A 111 2.64 6.72 -2.26
C ARG A 111 1.50 5.71 -2.25
N ILE A 112 0.72 5.67 -1.17
CA ILE A 112 -0.40 4.75 -1.03
C ILE A 112 -1.75 5.32 -1.49
N ASP A 113 -1.87 6.62 -1.75
CA ASP A 113 -3.11 7.23 -2.28
C ASP A 113 -3.35 6.83 -3.75
N ASP A 114 -3.42 5.56 -3.97
CA ASP A 114 -3.57 4.91 -5.26
C ASP A 114 -4.86 4.07 -5.28
N TYR A 115 -5.56 4.09 -6.41
CA TYR A 115 -6.85 3.40 -6.54
C TYR A 115 -6.73 1.90 -6.32
N ALA A 116 -5.78 1.26 -6.98
CA ALA A 116 -5.59 -0.19 -6.87
C ALA A 116 -5.08 -0.57 -5.49
N TRP A 117 -4.14 0.20 -4.94
CA TRP A 117 -3.58 -0.05 -3.62
C TRP A 117 -4.66 -0.11 -2.54
N LEU A 118 -5.47 0.94 -2.41
CA LEU A 118 -6.48 1.04 -1.36
C LEU A 118 -7.60 0.00 -1.53
N ARG A 119 -8.09 -0.20 -2.76
CA ARG A 119 -9.19 -1.13 -3.00
C ARG A 119 -8.80 -2.59 -2.80
N ILE A 120 -7.61 -2.99 -3.26
CA ILE A 120 -7.10 -4.34 -3.02
C ILE A 120 -6.88 -4.56 -1.53
N PHE A 121 -6.33 -3.58 -0.80
CA PHE A 121 -6.09 -3.66 0.63
C PHE A 121 -7.38 -3.89 1.42
N VAL A 122 -8.40 -3.07 1.17
CA VAL A 122 -9.72 -3.19 1.83
C VAL A 122 -10.38 -4.52 1.47
N SER A 123 -10.38 -4.89 0.18
CA SER A 123 -10.94 -6.16 -0.28
C SER A 123 -10.25 -7.36 0.36
N ALA A 124 -8.92 -7.31 0.50
CA ALA A 124 -8.14 -8.37 1.16
C ALA A 124 -8.58 -8.57 2.61
N GLY A 125 -8.70 -7.49 3.38
CA GLY A 125 -9.16 -7.55 4.77
C GLY A 125 -10.58 -8.11 4.90
N LEU A 126 -11.52 -7.63 4.08
CA LEU A 126 -12.91 -8.10 4.08
C LEU A 126 -13.06 -9.60 3.72
N LYS A 127 -12.13 -10.14 2.97
CA LYS A 127 -12.14 -11.54 2.51
C LYS A 127 -11.21 -12.46 3.31
N GLY A 128 -10.60 -11.95 4.38
CA GLY A 128 -9.73 -12.73 5.27
C GLY A 128 -8.39 -13.13 4.66
N PHE A 129 -7.91 -12.44 3.63
CA PHE A 129 -6.54 -12.61 3.16
C PHE A 129 -5.55 -12.03 4.17
N ASP A 130 -4.41 -12.66 4.35
CA ASP A 130 -3.37 -12.24 5.31
C ASP A 130 -2.56 -11.00 4.87
N LEU A 131 -2.79 -10.51 3.67
CA LEU A 131 -2.08 -9.37 3.08
C LEU A 131 -2.07 -8.13 4.00
N PRO A 132 -3.21 -7.66 4.57
CA PRO A 132 -3.21 -6.51 5.47
C PRO A 132 -2.38 -6.75 6.74
N ASN A 133 -2.47 -7.93 7.36
CA ASN A 133 -1.70 -8.26 8.56
C ASN A 133 -0.20 -8.20 8.30
N ARG A 134 0.25 -8.81 7.21
CA ARG A 134 1.67 -8.80 6.80
C ARG A 134 2.18 -7.39 6.56
N TYR A 135 1.41 -6.58 5.84
CA TYR A 135 1.82 -5.22 5.50
C TYR A 135 1.82 -4.29 6.73
N LEU A 136 0.75 -4.31 7.54
CA LEU A 136 0.69 -3.51 8.76
C LEU A 136 1.69 -4.00 9.82
N GLY A 137 2.03 -5.29 9.84
CA GLY A 137 3.14 -5.83 10.61
C GLY A 137 4.47 -5.19 10.24
N MET A 138 4.75 -5.02 8.94
CA MET A 138 5.94 -4.29 8.48
C MET A 138 5.94 -2.83 8.92
N VAL A 139 4.81 -2.12 8.80
CA VAL A 139 4.67 -0.73 9.28
C VAL A 139 4.94 -0.67 10.79
N ARG A 140 4.33 -1.56 11.56
CA ARG A 140 4.53 -1.68 13.01
C ARG A 140 5.99 -1.84 13.39
N GLU A 141 6.66 -2.83 12.79
CA GLU A 141 8.02 -3.21 13.20
C GLU A 141 9.09 -2.26 12.67
N ARG A 142 8.97 -1.83 11.42
CA ARG A 142 10.03 -1.08 10.75
C ARG A 142 9.89 0.44 10.91
N ILE A 143 8.68 0.92 11.16
CA ILE A 143 8.38 2.36 11.25
C ILE A 143 7.95 2.74 12.66
N PHE A 144 6.87 2.15 13.19
CA PHE A 144 6.28 2.62 14.44
C PHE A 144 7.09 2.23 15.67
N ALA A 145 7.69 1.04 15.70
CA ALA A 145 8.52 0.66 16.83
C ALA A 145 9.73 1.60 17.01
N PRO A 146 10.55 1.92 15.98
CA PRO A 146 11.61 2.91 16.11
C PRO A 146 11.11 4.32 16.49
N LEU A 147 9.93 4.73 16.00
CA LEU A 147 9.35 6.02 16.39
C LEU A 147 8.96 6.04 17.86
N LEU A 148 8.32 4.99 18.38
CA LEU A 148 7.93 4.87 19.78
C LEU A 148 9.14 4.84 20.71
N GLU A 149 10.21 4.14 20.33
CA GLU A 149 11.49 4.18 21.04
C GLU A 149 12.08 5.59 21.07
N GLY A 150 12.05 6.31 19.96
CA GLY A 150 12.45 7.71 19.89
C GLY A 150 11.61 8.61 20.78
N MET A 151 10.28 8.43 20.78
CA MET A 151 9.36 9.18 21.64
C MET A 151 9.62 8.92 23.13
N ARG A 152 9.92 7.68 23.52
CA ARG A 152 10.28 7.34 24.89
C ARG A 152 11.61 7.99 25.29
N ALA A 153 12.61 7.93 24.43
CA ALA A 153 13.91 8.54 24.67
C ALA A 153 13.80 10.08 24.87
N GLU A 154 13.12 10.78 23.97
CA GLU A 154 12.89 12.22 24.07
C GLU A 154 12.04 12.62 25.29
N SER A 155 11.17 11.72 25.75
CA SER A 155 10.31 11.93 26.94
C SER A 155 10.93 11.41 28.24
N HIS A 156 12.18 10.90 28.23
CA HIS A 156 12.82 10.27 29.39
C HIS A 156 11.96 9.16 30.02
N LEU A 157 11.35 8.33 29.20
CA LEU A 157 10.55 7.16 29.61
C LEU A 157 11.40 5.88 29.52
N PRO A 158 10.99 4.79 30.19
CA PRO A 158 11.70 3.51 30.11
C PRO A 158 11.86 3.04 28.67
N SER A 159 13.04 2.53 28.32
CA SER A 159 13.32 1.95 26.99
C SER A 159 12.46 0.71 26.72
N ALA A 160 12.37 0.28 25.47
CA ALA A 160 11.66 -0.94 25.10
C ALA A 160 12.30 -2.21 25.70
N GLN A 161 13.57 -2.15 26.11
CA GLN A 161 14.28 -3.24 26.83
C GLN A 161 13.84 -3.33 28.30
N GLU A 162 13.63 -2.20 28.96
CA GLU A 162 13.18 -2.12 30.34
C GLU A 162 11.68 -2.38 30.46
N GLN A 163 10.90 -1.89 29.53
CA GLN A 163 9.46 -2.07 29.44
C GLN A 163 9.04 -2.26 27.98
N PRO A 164 8.60 -3.45 27.56
CA PRO A 164 8.17 -3.69 26.18
C PRO A 164 7.14 -2.69 25.68
N LEU A 165 7.20 -2.34 24.40
CA LEU A 165 6.21 -1.47 23.77
C LEU A 165 4.81 -2.10 23.86
N SER A 166 3.87 -1.36 24.38
CA SER A 166 2.49 -1.83 24.58
C SER A 166 1.64 -1.71 23.30
N ALA A 167 0.55 -2.48 23.23
CA ALA A 167 -0.42 -2.34 22.15
C ALA A 167 -0.99 -0.92 22.06
N ASP A 168 -1.28 -0.29 23.21
CA ASP A 168 -1.85 1.05 23.28
C ASP A 168 -0.93 2.13 22.68
N GLU A 169 0.40 1.98 22.82
CA GLU A 169 1.34 2.88 22.19
C GLU A 169 1.29 2.77 20.65
N PHE A 170 1.20 1.54 20.14
CA PHE A 170 1.05 1.34 18.69
C PHE A 170 -0.29 1.91 18.18
N GLU A 171 -1.38 1.72 18.93
CA GLU A 171 -2.70 2.24 18.55
C GLU A 171 -2.75 3.76 18.47
N LEU A 172 -1.96 4.50 19.25
CA LEU A 172 -1.82 5.94 19.09
C LEU A 172 -1.31 6.32 17.69
N LEU A 173 -0.26 5.64 17.22
CA LEU A 173 0.29 5.92 15.90
C LEU A 173 -0.62 5.38 14.79
N PHE A 174 -1.17 4.17 14.94
CA PHE A 174 -2.15 3.62 13.99
C PHE A 174 -3.41 4.47 13.89
N GLY A 175 -3.87 5.08 14.97
CA GLY A 175 -5.02 5.98 14.96
C GLY A 175 -4.78 7.22 14.08
N ILE A 176 -3.64 7.88 14.23
CA ILE A 176 -3.26 9.03 13.39
C ILE A 176 -3.06 8.58 11.94
N HIS A 177 -2.29 7.52 11.72
CA HIS A 177 -2.04 6.92 10.41
C HIS A 177 -3.35 6.58 9.70
N GLY A 178 -4.26 5.87 10.36
CA GLY A 178 -5.56 5.50 9.82
C GLY A 178 -6.43 6.70 9.46
N ALA A 179 -6.41 7.76 10.25
CA ALA A 179 -7.13 9.00 9.93
C ALA A 179 -6.61 9.64 8.63
N LEU A 180 -5.30 9.60 8.38
CA LEU A 180 -4.70 10.11 7.14
C LEU A 180 -5.04 9.20 5.94
N VAL A 181 -4.99 7.88 6.12
CA VAL A 181 -5.41 6.90 5.09
C VAL A 181 -6.87 7.10 4.72
N TYR A 182 -7.75 7.40 5.70
CA TYR A 182 -9.17 7.58 5.47
C TYR A 182 -9.48 8.72 4.48
N VAL A 183 -8.62 9.75 4.37
CA VAL A 183 -8.76 10.82 3.38
C VAL A 183 -8.75 10.26 1.96
N GLY A 184 -7.81 9.36 1.65
CA GLY A 184 -7.73 8.68 0.35
C GLY A 184 -8.85 7.65 0.17
N LEU A 185 -9.16 6.90 1.24
CA LEU A 185 -10.16 5.84 1.22
C LEU A 185 -11.56 6.34 0.85
N ARG A 186 -11.98 7.50 1.36
CA ARG A 186 -13.26 8.12 0.98
C ARG A 186 -13.38 8.34 -0.53
N SER A 187 -12.30 8.83 -1.15
CA SER A 187 -12.30 9.11 -2.59
C SER A 187 -12.13 7.83 -3.42
N ARG A 188 -11.13 7.00 -3.10
CA ARG A 188 -10.73 5.86 -3.92
C ARG A 188 -11.62 4.63 -3.78
N VAL A 189 -12.22 4.46 -2.60
CA VAL A 189 -13.05 3.28 -2.30
C VAL A 189 -14.54 3.62 -2.28
N TYR A 190 -14.91 4.71 -1.61
CA TYR A 190 -16.33 5.08 -1.48
C TYR A 190 -16.84 5.99 -2.60
N GLY A 191 -15.95 6.52 -3.45
CA GLY A 191 -16.35 7.42 -4.54
C GLY A 191 -16.87 8.78 -4.05
N ILE A 192 -16.54 9.18 -2.82
CA ILE A 192 -16.96 10.46 -2.25
C ILE A 192 -15.95 11.52 -2.67
N GLU A 193 -16.41 12.53 -3.39
CA GLU A 193 -15.59 13.71 -3.68
C GLU A 193 -15.16 14.38 -2.38
N GLY A 194 -13.88 14.67 -2.27
CA GLY A 194 -13.26 15.25 -1.09
C GLY A 194 -12.43 16.50 -1.42
N ALA A 195 -11.46 16.80 -0.56
CA ALA A 195 -10.56 17.92 -0.74
C ALA A 195 -9.81 17.83 -2.08
N THR A 196 -9.67 18.98 -2.75
CA THR A 196 -8.93 19.10 -4.01
C THR A 196 -7.44 18.82 -3.79
N ASP A 197 -6.90 19.30 -2.65
CA ASP A 197 -5.54 19.02 -2.21
C ASP A 197 -5.56 18.16 -0.94
N ARG A 198 -5.47 16.84 -1.12
CA ARG A 198 -5.45 15.88 -0.02
C ARG A 198 -4.15 15.93 0.78
N ASP A 199 -3.05 16.32 0.17
CA ASP A 199 -1.77 16.43 0.86
C ASP A 199 -1.78 17.62 1.83
N ALA A 200 -2.35 18.75 1.43
CA ALA A 200 -2.54 19.88 2.33
C ALA A 200 -3.47 19.54 3.52
N VAL A 201 -4.53 18.79 3.27
CA VAL A 201 -5.43 18.32 4.35
C VAL A 201 -4.70 17.39 5.32
N ARG A 202 -3.92 16.42 4.82
CA ARG A 202 -3.13 15.52 5.67
C ARG A 202 -2.09 16.27 6.49
N ALA A 203 -1.42 17.26 5.88
CA ALA A 203 -0.47 18.11 6.60
C ALA A 203 -1.15 18.87 7.74
N ALA A 204 -2.31 19.49 7.50
CA ALA A 204 -3.09 20.17 8.53
C ALA A 204 -3.58 19.22 9.64
N MET A 205 -3.97 17.99 9.29
CA MET A 205 -4.33 16.96 10.28
C MET A 205 -3.15 16.58 11.17
N LEU A 206 -1.95 16.44 10.60
CA LEU A 206 -0.72 16.20 11.37
C LEU A 206 -0.39 17.38 12.27
N ASP A 207 -0.48 18.61 11.76
CA ASP A 207 -0.24 19.83 12.54
C ASP A 207 -1.19 19.96 13.74
N ALA A 208 -2.41 19.45 13.61
CA ALA A 208 -3.39 19.40 14.72
C ALA A 208 -3.11 18.24 15.70
N ALA A 209 -2.66 17.07 15.23
CA ALA A 209 -2.50 15.87 16.04
C ALA A 209 -1.18 15.82 16.81
N LEU A 210 -0.07 16.24 16.17
CA LEU A 210 1.27 16.07 16.71
C LEU A 210 1.56 16.84 18.01
N PRO A 211 1.09 18.09 18.21
CA PRO A 211 1.42 18.85 19.43
C PRO A 211 1.05 18.13 20.75
N GLY A 212 -0.05 17.36 20.75
CA GLY A 212 -0.50 16.61 21.92
C GLY A 212 0.05 15.18 22.02
N LEU A 213 0.72 14.69 21.00
CA LEU A 213 1.07 13.27 20.89
C LEU A 213 2.06 12.81 21.96
N LEU A 214 3.14 13.54 22.20
CA LEU A 214 4.14 13.17 23.24
C LEU A 214 3.53 13.16 24.65
N ALA A 215 2.70 14.14 24.97
CA ALA A 215 2.02 14.19 26.27
C ALA A 215 1.05 13.02 26.42
N THR A 216 0.33 12.67 25.37
CA THR A 216 -0.61 11.54 25.37
C THR A 216 0.14 10.22 25.47
N HIS A 217 1.22 10.04 24.71
CA HIS A 217 2.09 8.87 24.76
C HIS A 217 2.68 8.66 26.16
N ARG A 218 3.18 9.73 26.81
CA ARG A 218 3.67 9.65 28.20
C ARG A 218 2.58 9.11 29.14
N ARG A 219 1.33 9.59 29.04
CA ARG A 219 0.22 9.09 29.88
C ARG A 219 -0.04 7.60 29.62
N VAL A 220 0.01 7.16 28.39
CA VAL A 220 -0.16 5.73 28.03
C VAL A 220 0.93 4.88 28.66
N VAL A 221 2.19 5.28 28.52
CA VAL A 221 3.33 4.52 29.07
C VAL A 221 3.31 4.46 30.60
N THR A 222 2.96 5.56 31.27
CA THR A 222 2.97 5.65 32.75
C THR A 222 1.68 5.14 33.39
N GLY A 223 0.65 4.79 32.61
CA GLY A 223 -0.67 4.41 33.14
C GLY A 223 -1.43 5.56 33.81
N ALA A 224 -0.94 6.79 33.67
CA ALA A 224 -1.60 7.95 34.25
C ALA A 224 -2.91 8.24 33.51
N ARG A 225 -4.05 7.96 34.16
CA ARG A 225 -5.35 8.35 33.65
C ARG A 225 -5.44 9.88 33.59
N ALA A 226 -5.97 10.42 32.48
CA ALA A 226 -6.36 11.83 32.46
C ALA A 226 -7.32 12.07 33.63
N GLY A 227 -6.94 12.98 34.56
CA GLY A 227 -7.84 13.37 35.65
C GLY A 227 -9.19 13.75 35.06
N ARG A 228 -10.24 13.18 35.60
CA ARG A 228 -11.61 13.68 35.37
C ARG A 228 -11.77 14.86 36.32
N ASP A 229 -11.48 16.04 35.82
CA ASP A 229 -11.95 17.29 36.40
C ASP A 229 -13.29 17.66 35.79
#